data_739403b1411e860fb01c726556cf46b9
#
_entry.id   739403b1411e860fb01c726556cf46b9
#
_cell.length_a   1.000
_cell.length_b   1.000
_cell.length_c   1.000
_cell.angle_alpha   90.00
_cell.angle_beta   90.00
_cell.angle_gamma   90.00
#
_symmetry.space_group_name_H-M   'P 1'
#
loop_
_entity.id
_entity.type
_entity.pdbx_description
1 polymer ?
#
loop_
_entity_poly.entity_id
_entity_poly.type
_entity_poly.pdbx_seq_one_letter_code
_entity_poly.pdbx_strand_id
1 'polypeptide(L)'
;MPDSPATTKTDLPPLPDRVLIVEDDAIIGLALEDALAGAGVRNVEICTTTEQALDALRRERPDAIVLDVHLADRDDGWAIAELVKTLGPDSPRIVFSTGAPQDIPEEVAEMGCVLAKPYDFETLIDLLREPKRRGIISRLRGRLR
;
A
#
# COMPACT_ATOMS: atom_id res chain seq x y z
N MET A 1 2.31 -12.09 37.18
CA MET A 1 2.38 -11.52 36.78
C MET A 1 2.16 -11.02 36.10
N PRO A 2 1.85 -10.93 35.74
CA PRO A 2 1.78 -10.54 34.77
C PRO A 2 2.30 -9.79 34.24
N ASP A 3 2.59 -9.86 34.09
CA ASP A 3 3.08 -9.48 33.38
C ASP A 3 2.90 -8.42 32.68
N SER A 4 3.83 -7.98 32.47
CA SER A 4 3.92 -6.94 31.68
C SER A 4 3.34 -7.25 30.37
N PRO A 5 2.47 -6.51 29.90
CA PRO A 5 1.86 -6.78 28.67
C PRO A 5 2.81 -6.61 27.56
N ALA A 6 3.26 -7.72 27.03
CA ALA A 6 3.74 -7.69 25.69
C ALA A 6 2.59 -7.18 24.85
N THR A 7 2.85 -6.30 23.92
CA THR A 7 1.85 -5.86 22.99
C THR A 7 1.27 -7.07 22.28
N THR A 8 0.00 -7.32 22.45
CA THR A 8 -0.66 -8.40 21.75
C THR A 8 -1.23 -7.90 20.44
N LYS A 9 -1.66 -8.81 19.58
CA LYS A 9 -2.28 -8.42 18.32
C LYS A 9 -3.51 -7.54 18.52
N THR A 10 -4.20 -7.70 19.66
CA THR A 10 -5.37 -6.90 19.95
C THR A 10 -5.03 -5.46 20.34
N ASP A 11 -3.79 -5.21 20.72
CA ASP A 11 -3.35 -3.86 21.10
C ASP A 11 -2.81 -3.06 19.91
N LEU A 12 -2.63 -3.71 18.76
CA LEU A 12 -2.14 -3.05 17.57
C LEU A 12 -3.28 -2.41 16.79
N PRO A 13 -3.02 -1.31 16.07
CA PRO A 13 -4.02 -0.78 15.16
C PRO A 13 -4.44 -1.84 14.16
N PRO A 14 -5.70 -1.83 13.73
CA PRO A 14 -6.18 -2.88 12.82
C PRO A 14 -5.56 -2.76 11.46
N LEU A 15 -5.46 -3.91 10.78
CA LEU A 15 -5.07 -3.95 9.39
C LEU A 15 -6.27 -3.61 8.51
N PRO A 16 -6.03 -3.12 7.29
CA PRO A 16 -7.11 -2.91 6.35
C PRO A 16 -7.81 -4.24 6.04
N ASP A 17 -9.11 -4.15 5.81
CA ASP A 17 -9.90 -5.34 5.47
C ASP A 17 -9.59 -5.85 4.09
N ARG A 18 -9.38 -4.93 3.14
CA ARG A 18 -9.22 -5.28 1.74
C ARG A 18 -8.00 -4.58 1.18
N VAL A 19 -7.06 -5.35 0.65
CA VAL A 19 -5.82 -4.83 0.06
C VAL A 19 -5.73 -5.31 -1.38
N LEU A 20 -5.42 -4.37 -2.26
CA LEU A 20 -5.17 -4.65 -3.67
C LEU A 20 -3.66 -4.63 -3.87
N ILE A 21 -3.12 -5.70 -4.44
CA ILE A 21 -1.71 -5.78 -4.80
C ILE A 21 -1.61 -5.62 -6.30
N VAL A 22 -0.81 -4.66 -6.77
CA VAL A 22 -0.57 -4.46 -8.19
C VAL A 22 0.89 -4.79 -8.45
N GLU A 23 1.12 -5.98 -9.01
CA GLU A 23 2.46 -6.54 -9.17
C GLU A 23 2.45 -7.50 -10.35
N ASP A 24 3.33 -7.26 -11.34
CA ASP A 24 3.34 -8.10 -12.53
C ASP A 24 4.12 -9.41 -12.34
N ASP A 25 4.93 -9.53 -11.31
CA ASP A 25 5.61 -10.79 -10.99
C ASP A 25 4.69 -11.62 -10.10
N ALA A 26 4.18 -12.71 -10.65
CA ALA A 26 3.22 -13.55 -9.95
C ALA A 26 3.78 -14.16 -8.67
N ILE A 27 5.07 -14.46 -8.65
CA ILE A 27 5.70 -15.06 -7.47
C ILE A 27 5.75 -14.05 -6.33
N ILE A 28 6.15 -12.83 -6.65
CA ILE A 28 6.17 -11.76 -5.65
C ILE A 28 4.76 -11.46 -5.16
N GLY A 29 3.80 -11.40 -6.08
CA GLY A 29 2.40 -11.16 -5.72
C GLY A 29 1.88 -12.21 -4.76
N LEU A 30 2.15 -13.49 -5.03
CA LEU A 30 1.71 -14.57 -4.16
C LEU A 30 2.37 -14.51 -2.79
N ALA A 31 3.66 -14.15 -2.74
CA ALA A 31 4.35 -14.02 -1.47
C ALA A 31 3.76 -12.87 -0.63
N LEU A 32 3.43 -11.77 -1.28
CA LEU A 32 2.78 -10.65 -0.59
C LEU A 32 1.39 -11.04 -0.10
N GLU A 33 0.62 -11.72 -0.93
CA GLU A 33 -0.70 -12.18 -0.55
C GLU A 33 -0.63 -13.09 0.67
N ASP A 34 0.29 -14.03 0.65
CA ASP A 34 0.46 -14.97 1.75
C ASP A 34 0.83 -14.23 3.05
N ALA A 35 1.75 -13.27 2.95
CA ALA A 35 2.17 -12.51 4.12
C ALA A 35 1.02 -11.67 4.70
N LEU A 36 0.25 -11.01 3.83
CA LEU A 36 -0.87 -10.18 4.27
C LEU A 36 -2.00 -11.02 4.86
N ALA A 37 -2.34 -12.11 4.21
CA ALA A 37 -3.36 -13.01 4.71
C ALA A 37 -2.94 -13.62 6.06
N GLY A 38 -1.68 -13.99 6.17
CA GLY A 38 -1.14 -14.54 7.42
C GLY A 38 -1.15 -13.53 8.55
N ALA A 39 -1.07 -12.24 8.23
CA ALA A 39 -1.12 -11.18 9.23
C ALA A 39 -2.55 -10.81 9.63
N GLY A 40 -3.55 -11.26 8.88
CA GLY A 40 -4.95 -11.02 9.22
C GLY A 40 -5.74 -10.18 8.24
N VAL A 41 -5.19 -9.84 7.07
CA VAL A 41 -5.96 -9.14 6.05
C VAL A 41 -6.95 -10.12 5.44
N ARG A 42 -8.23 -9.74 5.46
CA ARG A 42 -9.30 -10.66 5.05
C ARG A 42 -9.41 -10.86 3.56
N ASN A 43 -9.21 -9.80 2.81
CA ASN A 43 -9.39 -9.84 1.35
C ASN A 43 -8.16 -9.28 0.68
N VAL A 44 -7.46 -10.11 -0.07
CA VAL A 44 -6.29 -9.68 -0.84
C VAL A 44 -6.55 -10.04 -2.28
N GLU A 45 -6.46 -9.06 -3.16
CA GLU A 45 -6.61 -9.30 -4.59
C GLU A 45 -5.32 -8.92 -5.29
N ILE A 46 -4.85 -9.77 -6.21
CA ILE A 46 -3.64 -9.53 -6.98
C ILE A 46 -4.03 -9.12 -8.39
N CYS A 47 -3.51 -8.00 -8.85
CA CYS A 47 -3.64 -7.56 -10.22
C CYS A 47 -2.25 -7.51 -10.83
N THR A 48 -2.10 -8.08 -12.02
CA THR A 48 -0.79 -8.17 -12.66
C THR A 48 -0.60 -7.12 -13.74
N THR A 49 -1.64 -6.33 -14.02
CA THR A 49 -1.57 -5.25 -14.99
C THR A 49 -2.28 -4.02 -14.44
N THR A 50 -1.93 -2.86 -14.97
CA THR A 50 -2.61 -1.61 -14.62
C THR A 50 -4.09 -1.69 -14.96
N GLU A 51 -4.43 -2.28 -16.10
CA GLU A 51 -5.82 -2.40 -16.51
C GLU A 51 -6.63 -3.21 -15.51
N GLN A 52 -6.10 -4.35 -15.07
CA GLN A 52 -6.75 -5.15 -14.04
C GLN A 52 -6.97 -4.37 -12.75
N ALA A 53 -5.97 -3.59 -12.37
CA ALA A 53 -6.05 -2.78 -11.15
C ALA A 53 -7.12 -1.71 -11.26
N LEU A 54 -7.21 -1.04 -12.40
CA LEU A 54 -8.23 -0.03 -12.62
C LEU A 54 -9.63 -0.63 -12.58
N ASP A 55 -9.80 -1.80 -13.20
CA ASP A 55 -11.07 -2.51 -13.14
C ASP A 55 -11.44 -2.91 -11.72
N ALA A 56 -10.47 -3.40 -10.96
CA ALA A 56 -10.70 -3.78 -9.58
C ALA A 56 -11.14 -2.58 -8.74
N LEU A 57 -10.50 -1.43 -8.93
CA LEU A 57 -10.86 -0.21 -8.23
C LEU A 57 -12.28 0.26 -8.55
N ARG A 58 -12.71 0.05 -9.77
CA ARG A 58 -14.07 0.44 -10.18
C ARG A 58 -15.12 -0.49 -9.63
N ARG A 59 -14.78 -1.78 -9.46
CA ARG A 59 -15.73 -2.77 -8.93
C ARG A 59 -15.94 -2.62 -7.44
N GLU A 60 -14.85 -2.49 -6.71
CA GLU A 60 -14.93 -2.42 -5.26
C GLU A 60 -13.71 -1.68 -4.72
N ARG A 61 -13.94 -0.64 -3.95
CA ARG A 61 -12.85 0.16 -3.41
C ARG A 61 -12.08 -0.62 -2.35
N PRO A 62 -10.75 -0.79 -2.50
CA PRO A 62 -9.96 -1.37 -1.42
C PRO A 62 -9.67 -0.33 -0.36
N ASP A 63 -9.19 -0.78 0.80
CA ASP A 63 -8.74 0.12 1.85
C ASP A 63 -7.29 0.53 1.63
N ALA A 64 -6.52 -0.31 0.97
CA ALA A 64 -5.12 -0.04 0.68
C ALA A 64 -4.71 -0.69 -0.62
N ILE A 65 -3.70 -0.11 -1.25
CA ILE A 65 -3.11 -0.59 -2.50
C ILE A 65 -1.61 -0.70 -2.30
N VAL A 66 -1.04 -1.85 -2.61
CA VAL A 66 0.41 -2.01 -2.69
C VAL A 66 0.75 -1.99 -4.18
N LEU A 67 1.40 -0.94 -4.62
CA LEU A 67 1.62 -0.68 -6.04
C LEU A 67 3.10 -0.79 -6.40
N ASP A 68 3.43 -1.73 -7.28
CA ASP A 68 4.77 -1.83 -7.83
C ASP A 68 4.99 -0.66 -8.79
N VAL A 69 5.93 0.20 -8.44
CA VAL A 69 6.21 1.40 -9.23
C VAL A 69 6.67 1.07 -10.63
N HIS A 70 7.43 -0.01 -10.78
CA HIS A 70 7.89 -0.42 -12.11
C HIS A 70 6.71 -0.68 -13.06
N LEU A 71 5.66 -1.29 -12.55
CA LEU A 71 4.46 -1.52 -13.33
C LEU A 71 3.70 -0.22 -13.60
N ALA A 72 3.59 0.62 -12.58
CA ALA A 72 2.86 1.88 -12.69
C ALA A 72 3.53 2.86 -13.66
N ASP A 73 4.85 2.75 -13.83
CA ASP A 73 5.64 3.66 -14.65
C ASP A 73 5.67 3.23 -16.12
N ARG A 74 4.76 2.37 -16.52
CA ARG A 74 4.69 1.93 -17.93
C ARG A 74 3.70 2.78 -18.70
N ASP A 75 3.10 2.18 -19.73
CA ASP A 75 2.28 2.87 -20.71
C ASP A 75 1.22 3.79 -20.13
N ASP A 76 0.62 3.37 -19.02
CA ASP A 76 -0.46 4.12 -18.40
C ASP A 76 0.05 5.11 -17.36
N GLY A 77 1.35 5.18 -17.18
CA GLY A 77 1.96 6.08 -16.21
C GLY A 77 1.36 5.90 -14.83
N TRP A 78 0.89 6.96 -14.24
CA TRP A 78 0.39 6.93 -12.87
C TRP A 78 -1.14 6.88 -12.82
N ALA A 79 -1.76 6.22 -13.79
CA ALA A 79 -3.22 6.19 -13.90
C ALA A 79 -3.91 5.69 -12.63
N ILE A 80 -3.31 4.71 -11.96
CA ILE A 80 -3.88 4.19 -10.70
C ILE A 80 -3.89 5.28 -9.64
N ALA A 81 -2.77 5.98 -9.48
CA ALA A 81 -2.68 7.05 -8.48
C ALA A 81 -3.64 8.18 -8.82
N GLU A 82 -3.76 8.52 -10.09
CA GLU A 82 -4.69 9.56 -10.51
C GLU A 82 -6.14 9.18 -10.25
N LEU A 83 -6.50 7.93 -10.52
CA LEU A 83 -7.85 7.48 -10.22
C LEU A 83 -8.12 7.54 -8.71
N VAL A 84 -7.17 7.09 -7.91
CA VAL A 84 -7.32 7.12 -6.45
C VAL A 84 -7.52 8.56 -5.96
N LYS A 85 -6.80 9.50 -6.56
CA LYS A 85 -6.93 10.91 -6.20
C LYS A 85 -8.36 11.42 -6.35
N THR A 86 -9.08 10.91 -7.34
CA THR A 86 -10.46 11.33 -7.58
C THR A 86 -11.46 10.76 -6.60
N LEU A 87 -11.07 9.79 -5.80
CA LEU A 87 -11.97 9.14 -4.85
C LEU A 87 -12.20 9.94 -3.56
N GLY A 88 -11.45 11.02 -3.40
CA GLY A 88 -11.67 11.95 -2.30
C GLY A 88 -11.11 11.49 -0.96
N PRO A 89 -11.65 12.02 0.15
CA PRO A 89 -11.08 11.78 1.49
C PRO A 89 -11.04 10.33 1.92
N ASP A 90 -11.95 9.53 1.41
CA ASP A 90 -12.01 8.10 1.77
C ASP A 90 -11.25 7.23 0.77
N SER A 91 -10.34 7.83 0.02
CA SER A 91 -9.56 7.09 -0.95
C SER A 91 -8.65 6.06 -0.27
N PRO A 92 -8.33 4.97 -0.98
CA PRO A 92 -7.42 3.96 -0.44
C PRO A 92 -6.05 4.54 -0.12
N ARG A 93 -5.39 3.95 0.86
CA ARG A 93 -3.99 4.23 1.11
C ARG A 93 -3.17 3.58 0.00
N ILE A 94 -2.15 4.26 -0.49
CA ILE A 94 -1.24 3.67 -1.46
C ILE A 94 0.13 3.49 -0.82
N VAL A 95 0.70 2.29 -0.98
CA VAL A 95 2.09 2.03 -0.64
C VAL A 95 2.81 1.79 -1.95
N PHE A 96 3.71 2.70 -2.30
CA PHE A 96 4.52 2.59 -3.51
C PHE A 96 5.75 1.73 -3.21
N SER A 97 5.85 0.59 -3.88
CA SER A 97 6.95 -0.36 -3.69
C SER A 97 7.96 -0.15 -4.82
N THR A 98 9.18 0.24 -4.49
CA THR A 98 10.15 0.65 -5.51
C THR A 98 11.59 0.37 -5.13
N GLY A 99 12.41 0.01 -6.14
CA GLY A 99 13.85 -0.06 -5.98
C GLY A 99 14.55 1.29 -6.16
N ALA A 100 13.81 2.31 -6.59
CA ALA A 100 14.36 3.64 -6.87
C ALA A 100 13.41 4.72 -6.36
N PRO A 101 13.34 4.90 -5.02
CA PRO A 101 12.40 5.85 -4.43
C PRO A 101 12.55 7.27 -4.97
N GLN A 102 13.76 7.66 -5.32
CA GLN A 102 14.03 9.01 -5.81
C GLN A 102 13.45 9.27 -7.20
N ASP A 103 13.05 8.22 -7.91
CA ASP A 103 12.50 8.37 -9.25
C ASP A 103 10.99 8.61 -9.26
N ILE A 104 10.33 8.51 -8.12
CA ILE A 104 8.90 8.77 -8.02
C ILE A 104 8.70 10.28 -8.05
N PRO A 105 7.83 10.79 -8.95
CA PRO A 105 7.53 12.22 -8.93
C PRO A 105 7.02 12.65 -7.56
N GLU A 106 7.44 13.82 -7.10
CA GLU A 106 7.09 14.30 -5.77
C GLU A 106 5.58 14.34 -5.54
N GLU A 107 4.84 14.82 -6.52
CA GLU A 107 3.39 14.90 -6.42
C GLU A 107 2.73 13.53 -6.32
N VAL A 108 3.34 12.50 -6.87
CA VAL A 108 2.84 11.14 -6.75
C VAL A 108 3.19 10.57 -5.39
N ALA A 109 4.42 10.80 -4.93
CA ALA A 109 4.86 10.30 -3.63
C ALA A 109 4.01 10.85 -2.49
N GLU A 110 3.49 12.06 -2.65
CA GLU A 110 2.65 12.68 -1.63
C GLU A 110 1.29 12.00 -1.49
N MET A 111 0.91 11.18 -2.44
CA MET A 111 -0.37 10.47 -2.40
C MET A 111 -0.37 9.26 -1.48
N GLY A 112 0.79 8.84 -1.01
CA GLY A 112 0.88 7.63 -0.18
C GLY A 112 2.20 7.52 0.53
N CYS A 113 2.60 6.27 0.78
CA CYS A 113 3.87 5.97 1.43
C CYS A 113 4.79 5.30 0.43
N VAL A 114 6.06 5.63 0.49
CA VAL A 114 7.06 5.02 -0.40
C VAL A 114 7.85 3.99 0.41
N LEU A 115 7.89 2.77 -0.08
CA LEU A 115 8.61 1.66 0.56
C LEU A 115 9.69 1.17 -0.38
N ALA A 116 10.95 1.41 0.01
CA ALA A 116 12.10 1.07 -0.82
C ALA A 116 12.41 -0.43 -0.77
N LYS A 117 12.63 -1.02 -1.93
CA LYS A 117 13.06 -2.42 -2.04
C LYS A 117 14.57 -2.52 -1.80
N PRO A 118 15.07 -3.58 -1.19
CA PRO A 118 14.29 -4.67 -0.60
C PRO A 118 13.74 -4.28 0.76
N TYR A 119 12.62 -4.90 1.15
CA TYR A 119 12.03 -4.64 2.45
C TYR A 119 11.47 -5.94 3.02
N ASP A 120 11.34 -5.98 4.35
CA ASP A 120 10.70 -7.10 5.02
C ASP A 120 9.19 -6.94 4.94
N PHE A 121 8.48 -8.06 4.83
CA PHE A 121 7.02 -8.01 4.83
C PHE A 121 6.46 -7.38 6.11
N GLU A 122 7.17 -7.54 7.22
CA GLU A 122 6.75 -6.92 8.47
C GLU A 122 6.73 -5.41 8.37
N THR A 123 7.69 -4.83 7.66
CA THR A 123 7.70 -3.38 7.44
C THR A 123 6.46 -2.94 6.68
N LEU A 124 6.09 -3.68 5.66
CA LEU A 124 4.87 -3.38 4.90
C LEU A 124 3.63 -3.52 5.79
N ILE A 125 3.56 -4.59 6.56
CA ILE A 125 2.43 -4.82 7.45
C ILE A 125 2.31 -3.69 8.47
N ASP A 126 3.42 -3.26 9.04
CA ASP A 126 3.42 -2.15 10.00
C ASP A 126 2.93 -0.86 9.35
N LEU A 127 3.36 -0.59 8.11
CA LEU A 127 2.87 0.58 7.38
C LEU A 127 1.37 0.54 7.20
N LEU A 128 0.83 -0.63 6.89
CA LEU A 128 -0.60 -0.79 6.65
C LEU A 128 -1.42 -0.64 7.92
N ARG A 129 -0.80 -0.81 9.09
CA ARG A 129 -1.48 -0.61 10.37
C ARG A 129 -1.54 0.86 10.76
N GLU A 130 -0.68 1.70 10.21
CA GLU A 130 -0.66 3.11 10.57
C GLU A 130 -1.95 3.79 10.10
N PRO A 131 -2.50 4.70 10.89
CA PRO A 131 -3.66 5.46 10.44
C PRO A 131 -3.32 6.26 9.19
N LYS A 132 -4.27 6.34 8.26
CA LYS A 132 -4.08 7.13 7.07
C LYS A 132 -3.94 8.60 7.45
N ARG A 133 -2.88 9.25 6.99
CA ARG A 133 -2.62 10.65 7.25
C ARG A 133 -2.95 11.47 6.02
N ARG A 134 -3.27 12.74 6.24
CA ARG A 134 -3.69 13.63 5.17
C ARG A 134 -2.97 14.95 5.25
N GLY A 135 -2.79 15.58 4.09
CA GLY A 135 -2.37 16.96 4.00
C GLY A 135 -0.95 17.21 4.46
N ILE A 136 -0.77 18.38 5.07
CA ILE A 136 0.55 18.88 5.42
C ILE A 136 1.28 17.98 6.40
N ILE A 137 0.57 17.43 7.37
CA ILE A 137 1.19 16.58 8.38
C ILE A 137 1.85 15.36 7.75
N SER A 138 1.16 14.70 6.83
CA SER A 138 1.71 13.56 6.13
C SER A 138 2.95 13.94 5.32
N ARG A 139 2.88 15.09 4.64
CA ARG A 139 3.97 15.59 3.83
C ARG A 139 5.21 15.94 4.68
N LEU A 140 5.00 16.64 5.78
CA LEU A 140 6.09 16.99 6.69
C LEU A 140 6.76 15.75 7.26
N ARG A 141 5.97 14.76 7.63
CA ARG A 141 6.50 13.53 8.15
C ARG A 141 7.38 12.81 7.14
N GLY A 142 6.99 12.83 5.89
CA GLY A 142 7.79 12.25 4.82
C GLY A 142 9.13 12.95 4.68
N ARG A 143 9.17 14.26 4.87
CA ARG A 143 10.41 15.03 4.75
C ARG A 143 11.36 14.81 5.92
N LEU A 144 10.82 14.49 7.08
CA LEU A 144 11.63 14.29 8.27
C LEU A 144 12.30 12.92 8.31
N ARG A 145 12.06 12.10 7.34
CA ARG A 145 12.69 10.79 7.24
C ARG A 145 13.85 10.79 6.24
#